data_34afcc4f430298c99922b942c56ead6f
#
_entry.id   34afcc4f430298c99922b942c56ead6f
#
_cell.length_a   1.000
_cell.length_b   1.000
_cell.length_c   1.000
_cell.angle_alpha   90.00
_cell.angle_beta   90.00
_cell.angle_gamma   90.00
#
_symmetry.space_group_name_H-M   'P 1'
#
loop_
_entity.id
_entity.type
_entity.pdbx_description
1 polymer ?
#
loop_
_entity_poly.entity_id
_entity_poly.type
_entity_poly.pdbx_seq_one_letter_code
_entity_poly.pdbx_strand_id
1 'polypeptide(L)'
;MSALQKARFAVFAYFTIAGAAVTFWAVHIPFVENKLDISHAAIGTLLLVFGGGALTAIQLVGNLIDRVGSRTATFLSGTFMGVMLFLPGLADTPLFLGVALFLLGIGVGATDVAMNAHAVDVEKAYQRPIFSAFHAMWSFGGLIGASIGGLALANELDMQTTLSGAAIATLFIAISMRTWMLPDSPNHQSTKNESVADKQAEKSRLKDLNASNRKVLGYVLFLGAMAAAAAIAEGTGVDWSTLHHARVLGTSDAQAAIALVVYTGAMGTTRLVIDKVVAARGRIFVIRFGSLVSALGTCVVVLATTSPVALAGWIIAGVGIAGVVPQIFAYSAEVGEETHTGRNMAKVVGITYAGVLAGPAVIGFLTELVPLNIAIGLGVILGLFTALGTLVIKRRNANAKTV
;
A
#
# COMPACT_ATOMS: atom_id res chain seq x y z
N MET A 1 -10.97 -17.94 -24.13
CA MET A 1 -10.77 -17.84 -22.66
C MET A 1 -11.97 -18.39 -21.95
N SER A 2 -11.77 -19.24 -20.92
CA SER A 2 -12.87 -19.71 -20.04
C SER A 2 -13.41 -18.54 -19.19
N ALA A 3 -14.63 -18.69 -18.61
CA ALA A 3 -15.20 -17.67 -17.73
C ALA A 3 -14.26 -17.33 -16.56
N LEU A 4 -13.62 -18.34 -15.94
CA LEU A 4 -12.64 -18.11 -14.87
C LEU A 4 -11.38 -17.38 -15.34
N GLN A 5 -10.90 -17.65 -16.56
CA GLN A 5 -9.75 -16.91 -17.11
C GLN A 5 -10.10 -15.44 -17.36
N LYS A 6 -11.33 -15.15 -17.85
CA LYS A 6 -11.83 -13.79 -18.01
C LYS A 6 -11.92 -13.08 -16.66
N ALA A 7 -12.49 -13.74 -15.65
CA ALA A 7 -12.61 -13.17 -14.30
C ALA A 7 -11.24 -12.85 -13.67
N ARG A 8 -10.27 -13.78 -13.79
CA ARG A 8 -8.90 -13.54 -13.34
C ARG A 8 -8.27 -12.34 -14.06
N PHE A 9 -8.46 -12.22 -15.37
CA PHE A 9 -7.93 -11.09 -16.15
C PHE A 9 -8.57 -9.77 -15.74
N ALA A 10 -9.89 -9.75 -15.47
CA ALA A 10 -10.58 -8.58 -14.98
C ALA A 10 -10.01 -8.12 -13.62
N VAL A 11 -9.78 -9.05 -12.68
CA VAL A 11 -9.15 -8.71 -11.40
C VAL A 11 -7.73 -8.16 -11.60
N PHE A 12 -6.92 -8.77 -12.47
CA PHE A 12 -5.61 -8.22 -12.84
C PHE A 12 -5.69 -6.77 -13.33
N ALA A 13 -6.66 -6.48 -14.19
CA ALA A 13 -6.86 -5.13 -14.72
C ALA A 13 -7.22 -4.13 -13.62
N TYR A 14 -8.10 -4.49 -12.67
CA TYR A 14 -8.44 -3.60 -11.54
C TYR A 14 -7.25 -3.34 -10.62
N PHE A 15 -6.45 -4.35 -10.30
CA PHE A 15 -5.22 -4.15 -9.52
C PHE A 15 -4.22 -3.26 -10.27
N THR A 16 -4.09 -3.43 -11.60
CA THR A 16 -3.21 -2.62 -12.42
C THR A 16 -3.63 -1.15 -12.45
N ILE A 17 -4.92 -0.86 -12.70
CA ILE A 17 -5.38 0.54 -12.76
C ILE A 17 -5.35 1.21 -11.40
N ALA A 18 -5.57 0.48 -10.30
CA ALA A 18 -5.49 1.04 -8.96
C ALA A 18 -4.04 1.39 -8.58
N GLY A 19 -3.07 0.51 -8.87
CA GLY A 19 -1.65 0.82 -8.69
C GLY A 19 -1.18 1.97 -9.58
N ALA A 20 -1.64 2.02 -10.83
CA ALA A 20 -1.30 3.10 -11.75
C ALA A 20 -1.86 4.46 -11.30
N ALA A 21 -3.11 4.51 -10.80
CA ALA A 21 -3.74 5.75 -10.36
C ALA A 21 -2.94 6.45 -9.25
N VAL A 22 -2.41 5.68 -8.29
CA VAL A 22 -1.57 6.21 -7.21
C VAL A 22 -0.29 6.83 -7.76
N THR A 23 0.40 6.15 -8.67
CA THR A 23 1.69 6.61 -9.17
C THR A 23 1.58 7.67 -10.26
N PHE A 24 0.50 7.71 -11.03
CA PHE A 24 0.19 8.86 -11.89
C PHE A 24 0.09 10.16 -11.11
N TRP A 25 -0.51 10.13 -9.93
CA TRP A 25 -0.50 11.29 -9.02
C TRP A 25 0.91 11.54 -8.47
N ALA A 26 1.55 10.53 -7.89
CA ALA A 26 2.80 10.68 -7.17
C ALA A 26 3.94 11.25 -8.04
N VAL A 27 3.99 10.92 -9.33
CA VAL A 27 5.00 11.43 -10.25
C VAL A 27 4.89 12.94 -10.51
N HIS A 28 3.68 13.52 -10.29
CA HIS A 28 3.44 14.95 -10.47
C HIS A 28 3.66 15.80 -9.21
N ILE A 29 4.05 15.20 -8.07
CA ILE A 29 4.27 15.92 -6.81
C ILE A 29 5.24 17.11 -6.98
N PRO A 30 6.42 16.99 -7.63
CA PRO A 30 7.33 18.12 -7.81
C PRO A 30 6.73 19.24 -8.68
N PHE A 31 5.96 18.89 -9.70
CA PHE A 31 5.26 19.86 -10.55
C PHE A 31 4.21 20.64 -9.76
N VAL A 32 3.42 19.95 -8.93
CA VAL A 32 2.38 20.57 -8.09
C VAL A 32 2.98 21.48 -7.03
N GLU A 33 4.09 21.09 -6.40
CA GLU A 33 4.82 21.90 -5.44
C GLU A 33 5.21 23.24 -6.06
N ASN A 34 5.79 23.21 -7.27
CA ASN A 34 6.16 24.44 -8.00
C ASN A 34 4.94 25.26 -8.43
N LYS A 35 3.91 24.58 -9.01
CA LYS A 35 2.72 25.25 -9.55
C LYS A 35 1.94 26.02 -8.48
N LEU A 36 1.83 25.43 -7.28
CA LEU A 36 1.03 25.98 -6.19
C LEU A 36 1.85 26.72 -5.14
N ASP A 37 3.18 26.77 -5.29
CA ASP A 37 4.13 27.40 -4.36
C ASP A 37 3.90 26.95 -2.90
N ILE A 38 3.87 25.63 -2.68
CA ILE A 38 3.57 25.02 -1.39
C ILE A 38 4.79 24.30 -0.81
N SER A 39 4.89 24.27 0.52
CA SER A 39 5.99 23.61 1.23
C SER A 39 5.90 22.08 1.22
N HIS A 40 7.00 21.39 1.52
CA HIS A 40 7.03 19.94 1.72
C HIS A 40 6.04 19.48 2.82
N ALA A 41 5.86 20.27 3.89
CA ALA A 41 4.88 19.99 4.94
C ALA A 41 3.45 20.05 4.40
N ALA A 42 3.16 21.00 3.49
CA ALA A 42 1.87 21.06 2.81
C ALA A 42 1.65 19.84 1.89
N ILE A 43 2.68 19.39 1.16
CA ILE A 43 2.63 18.12 0.41
C ILE A 43 2.34 16.95 1.35
N GLY A 44 3.06 16.83 2.47
CA GLY A 44 2.80 15.79 3.47
C GLY A 44 1.37 15.82 4.01
N THR A 45 0.82 17.03 4.22
CA THR A 45 -0.59 17.20 4.65
C THR A 45 -1.57 16.76 3.55
N LEU A 46 -1.31 17.09 2.29
CA LEU A 46 -2.12 16.66 1.16
C LEU A 46 -2.13 15.13 0.98
N LEU A 47 -0.99 14.48 1.18
CA LEU A 47 -0.88 13.03 1.17
C LEU A 47 -1.62 12.40 2.37
N LEU A 48 -1.58 13.04 3.55
CA LEU A 48 -2.38 12.66 4.70
C LEU A 48 -3.89 12.75 4.40
N VAL A 49 -4.32 13.80 3.72
CA VAL A 49 -5.72 14.01 3.29
C VAL A 49 -6.15 12.93 2.29
N PHE A 50 -5.29 12.59 1.32
CA PHE A 50 -5.52 11.45 0.41
C PHE A 50 -5.71 10.14 1.17
N GLY A 51 -4.81 9.82 2.09
CA GLY A 51 -4.90 8.63 2.94
C GLY A 51 -6.13 8.64 3.85
N GLY A 52 -6.55 9.81 4.36
CA GLY A 52 -7.78 10.00 5.13
C GLY A 52 -9.03 9.65 4.32
N GLY A 53 -9.03 9.99 3.03
CA GLY A 53 -10.06 9.55 2.08
C GLY A 53 -10.10 8.03 1.94
N ALA A 54 -8.95 7.39 1.77
CA ALA A 54 -8.85 5.93 1.66
C ALA A 54 -9.35 5.22 2.92
N LEU A 55 -8.97 5.68 4.12
CA LEU A 55 -9.48 5.13 5.39
C LEU A 55 -10.99 5.29 5.54
N THR A 56 -11.55 6.42 5.12
CA THR A 56 -13.00 6.65 5.13
C THR A 56 -13.70 5.62 4.25
N ALA A 57 -13.16 5.36 3.07
CA ALA A 57 -13.70 4.37 2.14
C ALA A 57 -13.64 2.94 2.70
N ILE A 58 -12.53 2.54 3.32
CA ILE A 58 -12.35 1.21 3.91
C ILE A 58 -13.45 0.91 4.93
N GLN A 59 -13.87 1.90 5.71
CA GLN A 59 -14.94 1.72 6.70
C GLN A 59 -16.34 1.62 6.09
N LEU A 60 -16.56 2.22 4.93
CA LEU A 60 -17.88 2.32 4.30
C LEU A 60 -18.12 1.23 3.25
N VAL A 61 -17.07 0.84 2.52
CA VAL A 61 -17.19 -0.04 1.35
C VAL A 61 -17.61 -1.47 1.71
N GLY A 62 -17.30 -1.94 2.93
CA GLY A 62 -17.77 -3.24 3.42
C GLY A 62 -19.30 -3.35 3.37
N ASN A 63 -20.00 -2.30 3.82
CA ASN A 63 -21.47 -2.26 3.75
C ASN A 63 -21.98 -2.20 2.30
N LEU A 64 -21.23 -1.60 1.39
CA LEU A 64 -21.57 -1.59 -0.04
C LEU A 64 -21.43 -3.00 -0.61
N ILE A 65 -20.32 -3.70 -0.35
CA ILE A 65 -20.09 -5.08 -0.79
C ILE A 65 -21.21 -6.00 -0.30
N ASP A 66 -21.60 -5.89 0.98
CA ASP A 66 -22.66 -6.69 1.57
C ASP A 66 -24.02 -6.47 0.87
N ARG A 67 -24.28 -5.26 0.34
CA ARG A 67 -25.55 -4.91 -0.31
C ARG A 67 -25.60 -5.24 -1.79
N VAL A 68 -24.52 -4.98 -2.52
CA VAL A 68 -24.52 -5.05 -4.00
C VAL A 68 -23.62 -6.13 -4.57
N GLY A 69 -22.87 -6.84 -3.72
CA GLY A 69 -21.89 -7.85 -4.11
C GLY A 69 -20.51 -7.28 -4.46
N SER A 70 -19.49 -8.16 -4.48
CA SER A 70 -18.08 -7.78 -4.71
C SER A 70 -17.83 -7.27 -6.13
N ARG A 71 -18.48 -7.86 -7.14
CA ARG A 71 -18.42 -7.44 -8.55
C ARG A 71 -18.91 -6.02 -8.74
N THR A 72 -20.12 -5.75 -8.26
CA THR A 72 -20.76 -4.43 -8.45
C THR A 72 -20.04 -3.36 -7.65
N ALA A 73 -19.59 -3.67 -6.41
CA ALA A 73 -18.80 -2.76 -5.59
C ALA A 73 -17.47 -2.41 -6.26
N THR A 74 -16.74 -3.39 -6.83
CA THR A 74 -15.48 -3.17 -7.56
C THR A 74 -15.69 -2.29 -8.79
N PHE A 75 -16.77 -2.53 -9.55
CA PHE A 75 -17.11 -1.71 -10.70
C PHE A 75 -17.40 -0.26 -10.31
N LEU A 76 -18.24 -0.05 -9.30
CA LEU A 76 -18.63 1.30 -8.85
C LEU A 76 -17.43 2.07 -8.29
N SER A 77 -16.62 1.44 -7.45
CA SER A 77 -15.44 2.07 -6.85
C SER A 77 -14.36 2.36 -7.89
N GLY A 78 -14.06 1.44 -8.80
CA GLY A 78 -13.09 1.65 -9.88
C GLY A 78 -13.52 2.75 -10.86
N THR A 79 -14.82 2.84 -11.17
CA THR A 79 -15.37 3.94 -11.97
C THR A 79 -15.28 5.26 -11.22
N PHE A 80 -15.63 5.28 -9.93
CA PHE A 80 -15.49 6.48 -9.10
C PHE A 80 -14.02 6.93 -9.01
N MET A 81 -13.08 6.01 -8.79
CA MET A 81 -11.65 6.31 -8.79
C MET A 81 -11.21 6.94 -10.12
N GLY A 82 -11.65 6.38 -11.26
CA GLY A 82 -11.35 6.92 -12.58
C GLY A 82 -11.88 8.34 -12.78
N VAL A 83 -13.11 8.64 -12.31
CA VAL A 83 -13.66 10.00 -12.36
C VAL A 83 -12.87 10.94 -11.45
N MET A 84 -12.53 10.52 -10.23
CA MET A 84 -11.80 11.38 -9.27
C MET A 84 -10.36 11.64 -9.71
N LEU A 85 -9.76 10.80 -10.55
CA LEU A 85 -8.41 11.01 -11.07
C LEU A 85 -8.29 12.25 -12.00
N PHE A 86 -9.39 12.76 -12.55
CA PHE A 86 -9.40 14.03 -13.28
C PHE A 86 -9.13 15.24 -12.38
N LEU A 87 -9.62 15.21 -11.13
CA LEU A 87 -9.71 16.42 -10.30
C LEU A 87 -8.35 17.02 -9.94
N PRO A 88 -7.31 16.27 -9.54
CA PRO A 88 -6.02 16.84 -9.21
C PRO A 88 -5.41 17.65 -10.37
N GLY A 89 -5.65 17.25 -11.62
CA GLY A 89 -5.18 17.97 -12.81
C GLY A 89 -5.79 19.37 -12.98
N LEU A 90 -6.98 19.58 -12.42
CA LEU A 90 -7.71 20.85 -12.47
C LEU A 90 -7.37 21.79 -11.30
N ALA A 91 -6.46 21.36 -10.40
CA ALA A 91 -6.20 22.12 -9.18
C ALA A 91 -5.34 23.35 -9.44
N ASP A 92 -5.89 24.52 -9.08
CA ASP A 92 -5.19 25.82 -9.10
C ASP A 92 -5.03 26.40 -7.68
N THR A 93 -5.54 25.71 -6.66
CA THR A 93 -5.35 26.09 -5.25
C THR A 93 -5.05 24.85 -4.40
N PRO A 94 -4.28 25.00 -3.29
CA PRO A 94 -4.00 23.90 -2.37
C PRO A 94 -5.27 23.29 -1.75
N LEU A 95 -6.30 24.11 -1.48
CA LEU A 95 -7.57 23.66 -0.92
C LEU A 95 -8.31 22.75 -1.92
N PHE A 96 -8.43 23.18 -3.19
CA PHE A 96 -9.08 22.37 -4.21
C PHE A 96 -8.31 21.06 -4.42
N LEU A 97 -6.98 21.11 -4.45
CA LEU A 97 -6.15 19.92 -4.54
C LEU A 97 -6.40 18.96 -3.36
N GLY A 98 -6.52 19.50 -2.14
CA GLY A 98 -6.84 18.69 -0.95
C GLY A 98 -8.18 17.96 -1.07
N VAL A 99 -9.23 18.65 -1.55
CA VAL A 99 -10.54 18.03 -1.82
C VAL A 99 -10.43 16.97 -2.92
N ALA A 100 -9.73 17.28 -4.00
CA ALA A 100 -9.51 16.35 -5.11
C ALA A 100 -8.79 15.08 -4.66
N LEU A 101 -7.75 15.21 -3.85
CA LEU A 101 -6.99 14.09 -3.30
C LEU A 101 -7.78 13.29 -2.27
N PHE A 102 -8.60 13.94 -1.43
CA PHE A 102 -9.49 13.23 -0.51
C PHE A 102 -10.47 12.33 -1.28
N LEU A 103 -11.10 12.87 -2.32
CA LEU A 103 -12.04 12.11 -3.17
C LEU A 103 -11.33 11.00 -3.95
N LEU A 104 -10.14 11.26 -4.50
CA LEU A 104 -9.34 10.24 -5.15
C LEU A 104 -8.93 9.15 -4.16
N GLY A 105 -8.56 9.52 -2.93
CA GLY A 105 -8.28 8.60 -1.83
C GLY A 105 -9.47 7.70 -1.52
N ILE A 106 -10.69 8.25 -1.45
CA ILE A 106 -11.93 7.45 -1.33
C ILE A 106 -12.03 6.45 -2.48
N GLY A 107 -11.79 6.87 -3.73
CA GLY A 107 -11.84 6.01 -4.90
C GLY A 107 -10.83 4.87 -4.85
N VAL A 108 -9.59 5.17 -4.50
CA VAL A 108 -8.52 4.18 -4.39
C VAL A 108 -8.80 3.19 -3.25
N GLY A 109 -9.13 3.68 -2.04
CA GLY A 109 -9.40 2.82 -0.88
C GLY A 109 -10.63 1.94 -1.07
N ALA A 110 -11.72 2.48 -1.65
CA ALA A 110 -12.90 1.68 -1.97
C ALA A 110 -12.61 0.61 -3.02
N THR A 111 -11.83 0.94 -4.05
CA THR A 111 -11.43 -0.01 -5.10
C THR A 111 -10.56 -1.10 -4.51
N ASP A 112 -9.60 -0.75 -3.64
CA ASP A 112 -8.71 -1.71 -2.99
C ASP A 112 -9.50 -2.77 -2.22
N VAL A 113 -10.40 -2.37 -1.35
CA VAL A 113 -11.21 -3.34 -0.57
C VAL A 113 -12.13 -4.17 -1.47
N ALA A 114 -12.83 -3.52 -2.42
CA ALA A 114 -13.80 -4.20 -3.26
C ALA A 114 -13.14 -5.22 -4.21
N MET A 115 -12.04 -4.83 -4.88
CA MET A 115 -11.32 -5.74 -5.78
C MET A 115 -10.66 -6.91 -5.05
N ASN A 116 -10.17 -6.69 -3.80
CA ASN A 116 -9.64 -7.77 -2.96
C ASN A 116 -10.74 -8.75 -2.56
N ALA A 117 -11.94 -8.28 -2.21
CA ALA A 117 -13.09 -9.16 -1.95
C ALA A 117 -13.43 -10.00 -3.20
N HIS A 118 -13.48 -9.37 -4.37
CA HIS A 118 -13.73 -10.09 -5.63
C HIS A 118 -12.59 -11.05 -6.00
N ALA A 119 -11.33 -10.69 -5.72
CA ALA A 119 -10.17 -11.55 -5.91
C ALA A 119 -10.26 -12.86 -5.10
N VAL A 120 -10.76 -12.78 -3.86
CA VAL A 120 -11.01 -13.95 -3.01
C VAL A 120 -12.07 -14.86 -3.65
N ASP A 121 -13.16 -14.30 -4.21
CA ASP A 121 -14.19 -15.10 -4.88
C ASP A 121 -13.63 -15.81 -6.12
N VAL A 122 -12.79 -15.11 -6.92
CA VAL A 122 -12.11 -15.70 -8.08
C VAL A 122 -11.11 -16.78 -7.65
N GLU A 123 -10.33 -16.58 -6.59
CA GLU A 123 -9.39 -17.59 -6.08
C GLU A 123 -10.11 -18.84 -5.61
N LYS A 124 -11.21 -18.72 -4.86
CA LYS A 124 -12.05 -19.84 -4.44
C LYS A 124 -12.54 -20.65 -5.65
N ALA A 125 -13.01 -19.95 -6.71
CA ALA A 125 -13.46 -20.62 -7.93
C ALA A 125 -12.33 -21.30 -8.70
N TYR A 126 -11.08 -20.80 -8.59
CA TYR A 126 -9.89 -21.40 -9.18
C TYR A 126 -9.38 -22.63 -8.44
N GLN A 127 -9.75 -22.81 -7.16
CA GLN A 127 -9.30 -23.89 -6.27
C GLN A 127 -7.77 -24.04 -6.18
N ARG A 128 -7.06 -22.94 -6.33
CA ARG A 128 -5.60 -22.86 -6.15
C ARG A 128 -5.18 -21.43 -5.78
N PRO A 129 -4.10 -21.26 -4.99
CA PRO A 129 -3.64 -19.94 -4.56
C PRO A 129 -3.15 -19.14 -5.78
N ILE A 130 -3.80 -18.00 -6.04
CA ILE A 130 -3.45 -17.04 -7.10
C ILE A 130 -3.46 -15.60 -6.59
N PHE A 131 -3.71 -15.38 -5.28
CA PHE A 131 -3.92 -14.06 -4.69
C PHE A 131 -2.68 -13.16 -4.81
N SER A 132 -1.48 -13.71 -4.58
CA SER A 132 -0.22 -12.96 -4.71
C SER A 132 0.01 -12.40 -6.12
N ALA A 133 -0.49 -13.10 -7.16
CA ALA A 133 -0.39 -12.63 -8.53
C ALA A 133 -1.23 -11.37 -8.77
N PHE A 134 -2.35 -11.18 -8.05
CA PHE A 134 -3.14 -9.95 -8.13
C PHE A 134 -2.35 -8.76 -7.56
N HIS A 135 -1.73 -8.93 -6.40
CA HIS A 135 -0.88 -7.88 -5.80
C HIS A 135 0.38 -7.57 -6.63
N ALA A 136 0.92 -8.55 -7.38
CA ALA A 136 1.98 -8.26 -8.34
C ALA A 136 1.48 -7.29 -9.44
N MET A 137 0.22 -7.43 -9.90
CA MET A 137 -0.37 -6.51 -10.88
C MET A 137 -0.54 -5.09 -10.35
N TRP A 138 -0.79 -4.91 -9.05
CA TRP A 138 -0.73 -3.58 -8.42
C TRP A 138 0.66 -2.93 -8.61
N SER A 139 1.73 -3.66 -8.30
CA SER A 139 3.10 -3.16 -8.48
C SER A 139 3.44 -2.85 -9.94
N PHE A 140 3.01 -3.71 -10.88
CA PHE A 140 3.15 -3.43 -12.31
C PHE A 140 2.33 -2.24 -12.77
N GLY A 141 1.13 -2.07 -12.22
CA GLY A 141 0.32 -0.87 -12.41
C GLY A 141 1.06 0.38 -11.97
N GLY A 142 1.66 0.34 -10.78
CA GLY A 142 2.50 1.42 -10.26
C GLY A 142 3.67 1.76 -11.19
N LEU A 143 4.36 0.74 -11.70
CA LEU A 143 5.43 0.91 -12.69
C LEU A 143 4.91 1.57 -13.99
N ILE A 144 3.77 1.12 -14.50
CA ILE A 144 3.15 1.67 -15.73
C ILE A 144 2.77 3.14 -15.50
N GLY A 145 2.11 3.45 -14.39
CA GLY A 145 1.69 4.83 -14.08
C GLY A 145 2.86 5.79 -13.93
N ALA A 146 3.90 5.38 -13.19
CA ALA A 146 5.12 6.18 -13.04
C ALA A 146 5.86 6.38 -14.37
N SER A 147 5.94 5.32 -15.20
CA SER A 147 6.63 5.39 -16.51
C SER A 147 5.89 6.29 -17.48
N ILE A 148 4.57 6.12 -17.63
CA ILE A 148 3.76 6.94 -18.55
C ILE A 148 3.70 8.39 -18.06
N GLY A 149 3.52 8.61 -16.74
CA GLY A 149 3.54 9.96 -16.18
C GLY A 149 4.89 10.64 -16.35
N GLY A 150 6.00 9.93 -16.14
CA GLY A 150 7.35 10.45 -16.40
C GLY A 150 7.60 10.77 -17.86
N LEU A 151 7.12 9.93 -18.80
CA LEU A 151 7.19 10.21 -20.23
C LEU A 151 6.34 11.42 -20.62
N ALA A 152 5.18 11.60 -20.02
CA ALA A 152 4.34 12.78 -20.23
C ALA A 152 5.07 14.06 -19.83
N LEU A 153 5.70 14.08 -18.64
CA LEU A 153 6.53 15.18 -18.19
C LEU A 153 7.73 15.42 -19.10
N ALA A 154 8.38 14.36 -19.61
CA ALA A 154 9.49 14.47 -20.55
C ALA A 154 9.09 15.09 -21.90
N ASN A 155 7.83 14.95 -22.31
CA ASN A 155 7.24 15.54 -23.50
C ASN A 155 6.50 16.87 -23.20
N GLU A 156 6.73 17.48 -22.05
CA GLU A 156 6.14 18.74 -21.62
C GLU A 156 4.60 18.74 -21.62
N LEU A 157 3.97 17.57 -21.49
CA LEU A 157 2.52 17.46 -21.33
C LEU A 157 2.13 18.01 -19.96
N ASP A 158 1.12 18.87 -19.94
CA ASP A 158 0.60 19.39 -18.69
C ASP A 158 -0.06 18.29 -17.84
N MET A 159 -0.12 18.54 -16.54
CA MET A 159 -0.69 17.61 -15.57
C MET A 159 -2.15 17.27 -15.86
N GLN A 160 -2.95 18.27 -16.30
CA GLN A 160 -4.37 18.06 -16.61
C GLN A 160 -4.53 17.07 -17.76
N THR A 161 -3.76 17.23 -18.84
CA THR A 161 -3.78 16.32 -20.01
C THR A 161 -3.35 14.92 -19.60
N THR A 162 -2.28 14.78 -18.82
CA THR A 162 -1.75 13.49 -18.36
C THR A 162 -2.75 12.76 -17.47
N LEU A 163 -3.30 13.43 -16.44
CA LEU A 163 -4.26 12.81 -15.53
C LEU A 163 -5.61 12.55 -16.21
N SER A 164 -6.02 13.39 -17.17
CA SER A 164 -7.22 13.13 -17.97
C SER A 164 -7.08 11.88 -18.83
N GLY A 165 -5.94 11.70 -19.48
CA GLY A 165 -5.64 10.47 -20.23
C GLY A 165 -5.65 9.23 -19.36
N ALA A 166 -5.01 9.29 -18.18
CA ALA A 166 -5.02 8.22 -17.20
C ALA A 166 -6.43 7.90 -16.68
N ALA A 167 -7.23 8.94 -16.41
CA ALA A 167 -8.62 8.82 -15.98
C ALA A 167 -9.50 8.14 -17.03
N ILE A 168 -9.41 8.57 -18.29
CA ILE A 168 -10.14 7.97 -19.41
C ILE A 168 -9.75 6.50 -19.58
N ALA A 169 -8.45 6.17 -19.53
CA ALA A 169 -7.98 4.79 -19.61
C ALA A 169 -8.50 3.94 -18.44
N THR A 170 -8.47 4.48 -17.22
CA THR A 170 -9.01 3.83 -16.02
C THR A 170 -10.50 3.55 -16.16
N LEU A 171 -11.30 4.54 -16.60
CA LEU A 171 -12.74 4.39 -16.83
C LEU A 171 -13.02 3.35 -17.90
N PHE A 172 -12.30 3.41 -19.03
CA PHE A 172 -12.45 2.44 -20.12
C PHE A 172 -12.20 1.01 -19.64
N ILE A 173 -11.12 0.79 -18.88
CA ILE A 173 -10.78 -0.52 -18.34
C ILE A 173 -11.83 -0.96 -17.31
N ALA A 174 -12.21 -0.10 -16.36
CA ALA A 174 -13.20 -0.44 -15.34
C ALA A 174 -14.55 -0.85 -15.96
N ILE A 175 -15.03 -0.10 -16.95
CA ILE A 175 -16.29 -0.39 -17.64
C ILE A 175 -16.19 -1.68 -18.46
N SER A 176 -15.11 -1.84 -19.24
CA SER A 176 -14.93 -3.00 -20.13
C SER A 176 -14.79 -4.31 -19.33
N MET A 177 -14.09 -4.28 -18.20
CA MET A 177 -13.82 -5.47 -17.39
C MET A 177 -15.03 -5.94 -16.58
N ARG A 178 -16.05 -5.11 -16.37
CA ARG A 178 -17.26 -5.49 -15.63
C ARG A 178 -17.91 -6.78 -16.13
N THR A 179 -17.98 -6.95 -17.43
CA THR A 179 -18.63 -8.12 -18.06
C THR A 179 -17.82 -9.41 -17.89
N TRP A 180 -16.52 -9.30 -17.58
CA TRP A 180 -15.62 -10.43 -17.41
C TRP A 180 -15.50 -10.88 -15.94
N MET A 181 -15.95 -10.07 -14.99
CA MET A 181 -15.97 -10.42 -13.58
C MET A 181 -16.98 -11.54 -13.28
N LEU A 182 -16.72 -12.33 -12.25
CA LEU A 182 -17.67 -13.35 -11.78
C LEU A 182 -18.97 -12.68 -11.33
N PRO A 183 -20.13 -13.28 -11.64
CA PRO A 183 -21.41 -12.80 -11.11
C PRO A 183 -21.39 -12.78 -9.57
N ASP A 184 -22.06 -11.81 -8.97
CA ASP A 184 -22.27 -11.78 -7.54
C ASP A 184 -23.09 -13.00 -7.10
N SER A 185 -22.60 -13.75 -6.11
CA SER A 185 -23.34 -14.91 -5.57
C SER A 185 -24.52 -14.41 -4.73
N PRO A 186 -25.70 -15.04 -4.85
CA PRO A 186 -26.88 -14.66 -4.05
C PRO A 186 -26.70 -14.84 -2.53
N ASN A 187 -25.59 -15.43 -2.08
CA ASN A 187 -25.39 -15.92 -0.73
C ASN A 187 -24.48 -15.05 0.15
N HIS A 188 -24.36 -13.74 -0.14
CA HIS A 188 -23.66 -12.79 0.76
C HIS A 188 -24.52 -12.33 1.97
N GLN A 189 -25.73 -12.86 2.12
CA GLN A 189 -26.56 -12.68 3.31
C GLN A 189 -26.32 -13.86 4.27
N SER A 190 -25.42 -13.72 5.21
CA SER A 190 -25.48 -14.37 6.54
C SER A 190 -24.11 -14.76 7.11
N THR A 191 -23.49 -13.83 7.80
CA THR A 191 -22.72 -14.16 9.02
C THR A 191 -23.01 -13.11 10.09
N LYS A 192 -24.27 -12.76 10.26
CA LYS A 192 -24.78 -11.98 11.40
C LYS A 192 -25.87 -12.76 12.12
N ASN A 193 -25.51 -13.89 12.73
CA ASN A 193 -26.30 -14.49 13.81
C ASN A 193 -25.34 -15.10 14.84
N GLU A 194 -24.55 -14.26 15.50
CA GLU A 194 -24.06 -14.62 16.82
C GLU A 194 -25.21 -14.34 17.79
N SER A 195 -25.75 -15.41 18.35
CA SER A 195 -26.85 -15.34 19.30
C SER A 195 -26.42 -14.68 20.61
N VAL A 196 -27.34 -13.98 21.25
CA VAL A 196 -27.14 -13.28 22.55
C VAL A 196 -26.67 -14.25 23.66
N ALA A 197 -26.90 -15.56 23.51
CA ALA A 197 -26.46 -16.59 24.44
C ALA A 197 -24.93 -16.80 24.46
N ASP A 198 -24.24 -16.60 23.33
CA ASP A 198 -22.78 -16.72 23.27
C ASP A 198 -22.03 -15.60 24.01
N LYS A 199 -22.64 -14.42 24.11
CA LYS A 199 -22.05 -13.26 24.81
C LYS A 199 -21.97 -13.43 26.31
N GLN A 200 -22.83 -14.24 26.94
CA GLN A 200 -22.88 -14.48 28.36
C GLN A 200 -21.91 -15.57 28.82
N ALA A 201 -21.70 -16.59 27.99
CA ALA A 201 -20.68 -17.62 28.23
C ALA A 201 -19.24 -17.06 28.05
N GLU A 202 -19.07 -16.07 27.18
CA GLU A 202 -17.80 -15.38 26.93
C GLU A 202 -17.36 -14.51 28.14
N LYS A 203 -18.29 -13.91 28.90
CA LYS A 203 -17.96 -13.06 30.07
C LYS A 203 -17.35 -13.83 31.23
N SER A 204 -17.68 -15.10 31.41
CA SER A 204 -17.13 -15.95 32.49
C SER A 204 -15.74 -16.49 32.13
N ARG A 205 -15.49 -16.79 30.85
CA ARG A 205 -14.16 -17.21 30.36
C ARG A 205 -13.14 -16.06 30.33
N LEU A 206 -13.59 -14.82 30.30
CA LEU A 206 -12.73 -13.63 30.17
C LEU A 206 -11.91 -13.29 31.42
N LYS A 207 -12.26 -13.83 32.59
CA LYS A 207 -11.53 -13.52 33.85
C LYS A 207 -10.20 -14.27 33.97
N ASP A 208 -10.10 -15.49 33.50
CA ASP A 208 -8.88 -16.32 33.62
C ASP A 208 -7.90 -16.13 32.47
N LEU A 209 -8.36 -15.54 31.34
CA LEU A 209 -7.57 -15.25 30.15
C LEU A 209 -6.77 -13.94 30.21
N ASN A 210 -6.97 -13.09 31.24
CA ASN A 210 -6.48 -11.71 31.22
C ASN A 210 -4.94 -11.54 31.23
N ALA A 211 -4.18 -12.44 31.86
CA ALA A 211 -2.71 -12.28 31.91
C ALA A 211 -2.02 -12.84 30.63
N SER A 212 -2.53 -13.96 30.10
CA SER A 212 -2.05 -14.55 28.85
C SER A 212 -2.41 -13.66 27.66
N ASN A 213 -3.64 -13.15 27.62
CA ASN A 213 -4.14 -12.25 26.57
C ASN A 213 -3.39 -10.90 26.54
N ARG A 214 -2.94 -10.36 27.68
CA ARG A 214 -2.13 -9.13 27.69
C ARG A 214 -0.78 -9.31 27.04
N LYS A 215 -0.10 -10.46 27.26
CA LYS A 215 1.18 -10.75 26.62
C LYS A 215 1.03 -10.98 25.10
N VAL A 216 -0.04 -11.67 24.68
CA VAL A 216 -0.35 -11.86 23.27
C VAL A 216 -0.71 -10.53 22.61
N LEU A 217 -1.54 -9.71 23.25
CA LEU A 217 -1.90 -8.38 22.75
C LEU A 217 -0.67 -7.47 22.60
N GLY A 218 0.19 -7.40 23.61
CA GLY A 218 1.43 -6.61 23.53
C GLY A 218 2.32 -7.04 22.36
N TYR A 219 2.38 -8.34 22.08
CA TYR A 219 3.14 -8.87 20.96
C TYR A 219 2.49 -8.55 19.60
N VAL A 220 1.17 -8.65 19.49
CA VAL A 220 0.41 -8.26 18.30
C VAL A 220 0.58 -6.77 18.01
N LEU A 221 0.52 -5.92 19.04
CA LEU A 221 0.77 -4.47 18.90
C LEU A 221 2.20 -4.20 18.45
N PHE A 222 3.19 -4.94 18.95
CA PHE A 222 4.57 -4.85 18.52
C PHE A 222 4.75 -5.25 17.04
N LEU A 223 4.11 -6.34 16.59
CA LEU A 223 4.09 -6.71 15.17
C LEU A 223 3.41 -5.64 14.31
N GLY A 224 2.32 -5.04 14.82
CA GLY A 224 1.66 -3.90 14.17
C GLY A 224 2.59 -2.69 14.03
N ALA A 225 3.34 -2.36 15.08
CA ALA A 225 4.33 -1.29 15.03
C ALA A 225 5.47 -1.57 14.03
N MET A 226 5.96 -2.82 13.96
CA MET A 226 6.93 -3.23 12.94
C MET A 226 6.37 -3.12 11.52
N ALA A 227 5.12 -3.53 11.31
CA ALA A 227 4.48 -3.46 10.01
C ALA A 227 4.19 -2.01 9.60
N ALA A 228 3.76 -1.15 10.53
CA ALA A 228 3.60 0.28 10.29
C ALA A 228 4.94 0.96 9.95
N ALA A 229 6.01 0.64 10.69
CA ALA A 229 7.35 1.14 10.39
C ALA A 229 7.83 0.73 8.99
N ALA A 230 7.62 -0.53 8.62
CA ALA A 230 7.96 -1.02 7.28
C ALA A 230 7.12 -0.35 6.20
N ALA A 231 5.82 -0.12 6.46
CA ALA A 231 4.91 0.54 5.51
C ALA A 231 5.26 2.03 5.33
N ILE A 232 5.66 2.75 6.39
CA ILE A 232 6.17 4.12 6.27
C ILE A 232 7.47 4.13 5.45
N ALA A 233 8.38 3.18 5.68
CA ALA A 233 9.61 3.07 4.89
C ALA A 233 9.33 2.75 3.41
N GLU A 234 8.31 1.92 3.11
CA GLU A 234 7.83 1.65 1.75
C GLU A 234 7.25 2.93 1.12
N GLY A 235 6.35 3.62 1.84
CA GLY A 235 5.73 4.87 1.39
C GLY A 235 6.76 5.98 1.13
N THR A 236 7.85 6.02 1.88
CA THR A 236 8.95 6.98 1.65
C THR A 236 9.45 6.94 0.22
N GLY A 237 9.63 5.76 -0.37
CA GLY A 237 10.06 5.64 -1.77
C GLY A 237 8.97 6.03 -2.77
N VAL A 238 7.71 5.72 -2.48
CA VAL A 238 6.58 6.05 -3.37
C VAL A 238 6.30 7.54 -3.38
N ASP A 239 6.27 8.18 -2.20
CA ASP A 239 5.77 9.54 -2.04
C ASP A 239 6.87 10.60 -2.22
N TRP A 240 8.14 10.26 -1.89
CA TRP A 240 9.21 11.26 -1.78
C TRP A 240 10.37 11.05 -2.77
N SER A 241 10.42 9.93 -3.51
CA SER A 241 11.56 9.68 -4.42
C SER A 241 11.66 10.69 -5.56
N THR A 242 10.54 11.09 -6.14
CA THR A 242 10.49 12.11 -7.21
C THR A 242 10.90 13.46 -6.66
N LEU A 243 10.34 13.88 -5.53
CA LEU A 243 10.64 15.17 -4.92
C LEU A 243 12.11 15.26 -4.48
N HIS A 244 12.68 14.17 -3.92
CA HIS A 244 14.10 14.09 -3.60
C HIS A 244 14.98 14.34 -4.83
N HIS A 245 14.70 13.70 -5.96
CA HIS A 245 15.49 13.92 -7.18
C HIS A 245 15.35 15.34 -7.70
N ALA A 246 14.13 15.88 -7.73
CA ALA A 246 13.88 17.22 -8.23
C ALA A 246 14.51 18.31 -7.33
N ARG A 247 14.37 18.21 -6.00
CA ARG A 247 14.75 19.30 -5.06
C ARG A 247 16.13 19.14 -4.45
N VAL A 248 16.59 17.92 -4.19
CA VAL A 248 17.90 17.69 -3.58
C VAL A 248 18.97 17.54 -4.65
N LEU A 249 18.67 16.86 -5.76
CA LEU A 249 19.63 16.58 -6.82
C LEU A 249 19.49 17.52 -8.03
N GLY A 250 18.52 18.43 -8.03
CA GLY A 250 18.35 19.45 -9.06
C GLY A 250 18.01 18.89 -10.45
N THR A 251 17.37 17.71 -10.51
CA THR A 251 16.96 17.12 -11.80
C THR A 251 15.65 17.72 -12.29
N SER A 252 15.39 17.63 -13.61
CA SER A 252 14.05 17.97 -14.13
C SER A 252 12.98 17.04 -13.59
N ASP A 253 11.71 17.45 -13.59
CA ASP A 253 10.59 16.63 -13.10
C ASP A 253 10.48 15.30 -13.87
N ALA A 254 10.75 15.32 -15.19
CA ALA A 254 10.81 14.12 -16.01
C ALA A 254 11.92 13.16 -15.57
N GLN A 255 13.11 13.67 -15.26
CA GLN A 255 14.22 12.87 -14.74
C GLN A 255 13.92 12.37 -13.31
N ALA A 256 13.28 13.19 -12.49
CA ALA A 256 12.88 12.84 -11.14
C ALA A 256 11.88 11.66 -11.12
N ALA A 257 10.98 11.57 -12.11
CA ALA A 257 10.06 10.45 -12.25
C ALA A 257 10.75 9.08 -12.37
N ILE A 258 11.98 9.04 -12.90
CA ILE A 258 12.78 7.81 -13.02
C ILE A 258 13.01 7.17 -11.64
N ALA A 259 13.14 7.97 -10.58
CA ALA A 259 13.33 7.45 -9.23
C ALA A 259 12.16 6.59 -8.76
N LEU A 260 10.93 7.04 -8.99
CA LEU A 260 9.72 6.26 -8.69
C LEU A 260 9.61 5.02 -9.57
N VAL A 261 9.94 5.13 -10.85
CA VAL A 261 9.95 3.99 -11.81
C VAL A 261 10.90 2.89 -11.34
N VAL A 262 12.15 3.22 -11.00
CA VAL A 262 13.13 2.20 -10.59
C VAL A 262 12.79 1.62 -9.23
N TYR A 263 12.27 2.42 -8.29
CA TYR A 263 11.84 1.95 -6.98
C TYR A 263 10.68 0.97 -7.07
N THR A 264 9.59 1.36 -7.74
CA THR A 264 8.38 0.53 -7.89
C THR A 264 8.64 -0.70 -8.77
N GLY A 265 9.46 -0.55 -9.82
CA GLY A 265 9.89 -1.63 -10.68
C GLY A 265 10.73 -2.67 -9.93
N ALA A 266 11.71 -2.23 -9.13
CA ALA A 266 12.53 -3.11 -8.30
C ALA A 266 11.69 -3.85 -7.25
N MET A 267 10.75 -3.16 -6.60
CA MET A 267 9.82 -3.75 -5.65
C MET A 267 8.92 -4.77 -6.31
N GLY A 268 8.30 -4.43 -7.44
CA GLY A 268 7.39 -5.31 -8.17
C GLY A 268 8.06 -6.59 -8.67
N THR A 269 9.25 -6.47 -9.27
CA THR A 269 10.01 -7.63 -9.74
C THR A 269 10.46 -8.54 -8.60
N THR A 270 10.87 -7.96 -7.46
CA THR A 270 11.25 -8.74 -6.27
C THR A 270 10.05 -9.52 -5.72
N ARG A 271 8.84 -8.94 -5.73
CA ARG A 271 7.61 -9.63 -5.28
C ARG A 271 7.31 -10.90 -6.07
N LEU A 272 7.75 -11.02 -7.33
CA LEU A 272 7.56 -12.24 -8.14
C LEU A 272 8.41 -13.41 -7.65
N VAL A 273 9.53 -13.15 -6.97
CA VAL A 273 10.47 -14.18 -6.54
C VAL A 273 10.52 -14.37 -5.02
N ILE A 274 9.91 -13.45 -4.26
CA ILE A 274 10.03 -13.40 -2.80
C ILE A 274 9.49 -14.68 -2.13
N ASP A 275 8.43 -15.29 -2.69
CA ASP A 275 7.85 -16.52 -2.14
C ASP A 275 8.83 -17.70 -2.19
N LYS A 276 9.71 -17.75 -3.20
CA LYS A 276 10.80 -18.74 -3.28
C LYS A 276 11.82 -18.52 -2.16
N VAL A 277 12.12 -17.26 -1.84
CA VAL A 277 13.03 -16.92 -0.73
C VAL A 277 12.40 -17.28 0.60
N VAL A 278 11.09 -17.01 0.77
CA VAL A 278 10.34 -17.41 1.98
C VAL A 278 10.35 -18.91 2.16
N ALA A 279 10.09 -19.68 1.09
CA ALA A 279 10.13 -21.13 1.14
C ALA A 279 11.52 -21.69 1.52
N ALA A 280 12.60 -21.05 1.02
CA ALA A 280 13.98 -21.50 1.28
C ALA A 280 14.54 -21.06 2.63
N ARG A 281 14.21 -19.86 3.11
CA ARG A 281 14.86 -19.23 4.28
C ARG A 281 13.88 -18.84 5.40
N GLY A 282 12.58 -18.94 5.16
CA GLY A 282 11.51 -18.59 6.11
C GLY A 282 11.18 -17.09 6.15
N ARG A 283 10.00 -16.77 6.72
CA ARG A 283 9.44 -15.40 6.79
C ARG A 283 10.33 -14.43 7.58
N ILE A 284 10.86 -14.87 8.75
CA ILE A 284 11.69 -14.03 9.63
C ILE A 284 12.98 -13.59 8.91
N PHE A 285 13.53 -14.45 8.04
CA PHE A 285 14.68 -14.08 7.21
C PHE A 285 14.33 -12.92 6.28
N VAL A 286 13.20 -13.04 5.55
CA VAL A 286 12.75 -11.98 4.61
C VAL A 286 12.46 -10.68 5.35
N ILE A 287 11.77 -10.71 6.50
CA ILE A 287 11.51 -9.51 7.30
C ILE A 287 12.83 -8.85 7.72
N ARG A 288 13.77 -9.61 8.29
CA ARG A 288 15.04 -9.08 8.78
C ARG A 288 15.91 -8.52 7.67
N PHE A 289 16.26 -9.38 6.71
CA PHE A 289 17.23 -9.01 5.68
C PHE A 289 16.62 -8.06 4.67
N GLY A 290 15.31 -8.18 4.37
CA GLY A 290 14.60 -7.22 3.54
C GLY A 290 14.62 -5.82 4.15
N SER A 291 14.32 -5.68 5.45
CA SER A 291 14.39 -4.40 6.14
C SER A 291 15.81 -3.81 6.21
N LEU A 292 16.84 -4.65 6.40
CA LEU A 292 18.25 -4.21 6.39
C LEU A 292 18.64 -3.71 4.99
N VAL A 293 18.28 -4.44 3.93
CA VAL A 293 18.56 -4.04 2.55
C VAL A 293 17.83 -2.76 2.21
N SER A 294 16.57 -2.61 2.63
CA SER A 294 15.80 -1.38 2.45
C SER A 294 16.45 -0.20 3.19
N ALA A 295 16.85 -0.38 4.44
CA ALA A 295 17.55 0.64 5.22
C ALA A 295 18.88 1.04 4.57
N LEU A 296 19.66 0.07 4.06
CA LEU A 296 20.89 0.34 3.33
C LEU A 296 20.64 1.16 2.07
N GLY A 297 19.65 0.78 1.25
CA GLY A 297 19.26 1.50 0.05
C GLY A 297 18.83 2.94 0.36
N THR A 298 17.99 3.14 1.38
CA THR A 298 17.60 4.47 1.83
C THR A 298 18.79 5.28 2.38
N CYS A 299 19.73 4.64 3.08
CA CYS A 299 20.97 5.30 3.53
C CYS A 299 21.82 5.79 2.33
N VAL A 300 21.94 4.99 1.27
CA VAL A 300 22.58 5.41 0.01
C VAL A 300 21.87 6.62 -0.58
N VAL A 301 20.53 6.65 -0.60
CA VAL A 301 19.74 7.81 -1.08
C VAL A 301 20.05 9.07 -0.26
N VAL A 302 20.03 8.96 1.07
CA VAL A 302 20.31 10.09 2.00
C VAL A 302 21.69 10.71 1.75
N LEU A 303 22.67 9.87 1.46
CA LEU A 303 24.07 10.27 1.26
C LEU A 303 24.38 10.62 -0.22
N ALA A 304 23.46 10.37 -1.13
CA ALA A 304 23.68 10.57 -2.55
C ALA A 304 23.83 12.06 -2.91
N THR A 305 24.89 12.39 -3.63
CA THR A 305 25.14 13.71 -4.20
C THR A 305 24.87 13.76 -5.71
N THR A 306 24.58 12.63 -6.33
CA THR A 306 24.29 12.50 -7.76
C THR A 306 23.11 11.59 -8.01
N SER A 307 22.36 11.87 -9.09
CA SER A 307 21.16 11.10 -9.46
C SER A 307 21.45 9.60 -9.65
N PRO A 308 22.49 9.14 -10.37
CA PRO A 308 22.76 7.70 -10.53
C PRO A 308 22.96 6.97 -9.20
N VAL A 309 23.64 7.58 -8.22
CA VAL A 309 23.84 6.99 -6.88
C VAL A 309 22.51 6.88 -6.15
N ALA A 310 21.68 7.93 -6.19
CA ALA A 310 20.37 7.91 -5.56
C ALA A 310 19.42 6.89 -6.23
N LEU A 311 19.45 6.75 -7.55
CA LEU A 311 18.68 5.72 -8.28
C LEU A 311 19.09 4.31 -7.85
N ALA A 312 20.40 4.04 -7.72
CA ALA A 312 20.88 2.77 -7.19
C ALA A 312 20.36 2.53 -5.75
N GLY A 313 20.38 3.57 -4.91
CA GLY A 313 19.81 3.53 -3.56
C GLY A 313 18.32 3.17 -3.57
N TRP A 314 17.52 3.79 -4.43
CA TRP A 314 16.08 3.48 -4.56
C TRP A 314 15.82 2.08 -5.08
N ILE A 315 16.61 1.57 -6.02
CA ILE A 315 16.53 0.16 -6.47
C ILE A 315 16.77 -0.77 -5.28
N ILE A 316 17.86 -0.56 -4.52
CA ILE A 316 18.19 -1.38 -3.36
C ILE A 316 17.09 -1.32 -2.29
N ALA A 317 16.56 -0.12 -2.02
CA ALA A 317 15.47 0.08 -1.07
C ALA A 317 14.20 -0.67 -1.50
N GLY A 318 13.82 -0.58 -2.78
CA GLY A 318 12.66 -1.27 -3.36
C GLY A 318 12.79 -2.79 -3.31
N VAL A 319 13.97 -3.33 -3.65
CA VAL A 319 14.28 -4.77 -3.50
C VAL A 319 14.11 -5.20 -2.04
N GLY A 320 14.64 -4.43 -1.10
CA GLY A 320 14.62 -4.76 0.31
C GLY A 320 13.20 -4.81 0.89
N ILE A 321 12.38 -3.78 0.62
CA ILE A 321 11.08 -3.62 1.26
C ILE A 321 9.99 -4.55 0.72
N ALA A 322 10.16 -5.06 -0.50
CA ALA A 322 9.14 -5.75 -1.30
C ALA A 322 8.35 -6.84 -0.56
N GLY A 323 9.02 -7.61 0.30
CA GLY A 323 8.38 -8.72 1.02
C GLY A 323 8.12 -8.45 2.51
N VAL A 324 8.55 -7.32 3.05
CA VAL A 324 8.58 -7.11 4.51
C VAL A 324 7.17 -7.06 5.11
N VAL A 325 6.33 -6.15 4.62
CA VAL A 325 4.95 -5.97 5.14
C VAL A 325 4.11 -7.24 4.95
N PRO A 326 4.04 -7.87 3.74
CA PRO A 326 3.27 -9.10 3.56
C PRO A 326 3.71 -10.23 4.48
N GLN A 327 5.02 -10.38 4.74
CA GLN A 327 5.51 -11.44 5.62
C GLN A 327 5.24 -11.17 7.11
N ILE A 328 5.16 -9.89 7.55
CA ILE A 328 4.72 -9.56 8.90
C ILE A 328 3.22 -9.89 9.06
N PHE A 329 2.39 -9.58 8.05
CA PHE A 329 0.96 -9.93 8.06
C PHE A 329 0.76 -11.44 8.16
N ALA A 330 1.42 -12.21 7.29
CA ALA A 330 1.34 -13.65 7.31
C ALA A 330 1.85 -14.24 8.64
N TYR A 331 2.95 -13.68 9.20
CA TYR A 331 3.46 -14.11 10.50
C TYR A 331 2.48 -13.78 11.64
N SER A 332 1.81 -12.63 11.58
CA SER A 332 0.82 -12.23 12.61
C SER A 332 -0.38 -13.18 12.68
N ALA A 333 -0.72 -13.81 11.56
CA ALA A 333 -1.75 -14.84 11.49
C ALA A 333 -1.34 -16.16 12.18
N GLU A 334 -0.04 -16.43 12.30
CA GLU A 334 0.50 -17.63 12.98
C GLU A 334 0.65 -17.42 14.51
N VAL A 335 0.32 -16.24 15.03
CA VAL A 335 0.50 -15.87 16.45
C VAL A 335 -0.77 -16.10 17.25
N GLY A 336 -0.67 -16.93 18.30
CA GLY A 336 -1.77 -17.20 19.24
C GLY A 336 -2.51 -18.50 18.90
N GLU A 337 -3.68 -18.70 19.54
CA GLU A 337 -4.54 -19.85 19.27
C GLU A 337 -5.22 -19.71 17.92
N GLU A 338 -5.51 -20.84 17.26
CA GLU A 338 -6.14 -20.89 15.92
C GLU A 338 -7.46 -20.08 15.83
N THR A 339 -8.19 -19.98 16.94
CA THR A 339 -9.45 -19.23 17.04
C THR A 339 -9.29 -17.71 16.94
N HIS A 340 -8.07 -17.15 17.11
CA HIS A 340 -7.81 -15.71 17.15
C HIS A 340 -6.96 -15.19 15.96
N THR A 341 -6.60 -16.05 15.02
CA THR A 341 -5.73 -15.76 13.87
C THR A 341 -6.20 -14.52 13.07
N GLY A 342 -7.45 -14.49 12.65
CA GLY A 342 -8.01 -13.37 11.89
C GLY A 342 -8.05 -12.06 12.67
N ARG A 343 -8.38 -12.10 13.97
CA ARG A 343 -8.43 -10.92 14.85
C ARG A 343 -7.04 -10.30 15.06
N ASN A 344 -6.01 -11.11 15.23
CA ASN A 344 -4.64 -10.65 15.42
C ASN A 344 -4.09 -10.01 14.15
N MET A 345 -4.33 -10.66 12.99
CA MET A 345 -3.97 -10.10 11.69
C MET A 345 -4.69 -8.77 11.42
N ALA A 346 -6.00 -8.69 11.70
CA ALA A 346 -6.77 -7.45 11.52
C ALA A 346 -6.23 -6.27 12.35
N LYS A 347 -5.77 -6.53 13.59
CA LYS A 347 -5.13 -5.50 14.42
C LYS A 347 -3.82 -5.02 13.82
N VAL A 348 -2.96 -5.94 13.37
CA VAL A 348 -1.68 -5.61 12.73
C VAL A 348 -1.92 -4.79 11.46
N VAL A 349 -2.85 -5.22 10.61
CA VAL A 349 -3.23 -4.51 9.39
C VAL A 349 -3.75 -3.10 9.73
N GLY A 350 -4.65 -2.96 10.70
CA GLY A 350 -5.18 -1.65 11.10
C GLY A 350 -4.09 -0.68 11.58
N ILE A 351 -3.12 -1.14 12.38
CA ILE A 351 -1.98 -0.33 12.81
C ILE A 351 -1.09 0.04 11.62
N THR A 352 -0.91 -0.88 10.68
CA THR A 352 -0.13 -0.62 9.45
C THR A 352 -0.76 0.47 8.60
N TYR A 353 -2.08 0.45 8.41
CA TYR A 353 -2.79 1.51 7.69
C TYR A 353 -2.67 2.87 8.36
N ALA A 354 -2.69 2.91 9.71
CA ALA A 354 -2.41 4.15 10.44
C ALA A 354 -0.98 4.67 10.16
N GLY A 355 0.00 3.75 10.03
CA GLY A 355 1.37 4.08 9.64
C GLY A 355 1.45 4.62 8.21
N VAL A 356 0.83 3.94 7.25
CA VAL A 356 0.75 4.39 5.84
C VAL A 356 0.18 5.80 5.76
N LEU A 357 -0.89 6.07 6.52
CA LEU A 357 -1.52 7.38 6.56
C LEU A 357 -0.62 8.47 7.17
N ALA A 358 0.04 8.16 8.28
CA ALA A 358 0.86 9.12 9.00
C ALA A 358 2.23 9.36 8.31
N GLY A 359 2.75 8.37 7.58
CA GLY A 359 4.11 8.38 7.03
C GLY A 359 4.46 9.63 6.21
N PRO A 360 3.69 9.96 5.17
CA PRO A 360 3.95 11.13 4.35
C PRO A 360 3.92 12.44 5.14
N ALA A 361 2.96 12.59 6.06
CA ALA A 361 2.85 13.77 6.90
C ALA A 361 4.04 13.89 7.86
N VAL A 362 4.47 12.80 8.48
CA VAL A 362 5.64 12.81 9.37
C VAL A 362 6.89 13.25 8.63
N ILE A 363 7.16 12.72 7.44
CA ILE A 363 8.31 13.15 6.63
C ILE A 363 8.14 14.61 6.21
N GLY A 364 6.95 15.01 5.73
CA GLY A 364 6.68 16.41 5.32
C GLY A 364 6.92 17.39 6.47
N PHE A 365 6.45 17.12 7.68
CA PHE A 365 6.71 17.96 8.86
C PHE A 365 8.17 17.92 9.33
N LEU A 366 8.87 16.80 9.17
CA LEU A 366 10.30 16.75 9.46
C LEU A 366 11.11 17.68 8.57
N THR A 367 10.66 17.96 7.34
CA THR A 367 11.36 18.91 6.44
C THR A 367 11.34 20.35 6.91
N GLU A 368 10.48 20.72 7.86
CA GLU A 368 10.52 22.02 8.54
C GLU A 368 11.71 22.15 9.53
N LEU A 369 12.26 21.01 9.96
CA LEU A 369 13.33 20.94 10.95
C LEU A 369 14.68 20.56 10.32
N VAL A 370 14.68 19.73 9.26
CA VAL A 370 15.87 19.21 8.61
C VAL A 370 15.67 19.16 7.09
N PRO A 371 16.76 19.21 6.29
CA PRO A 371 16.66 19.05 4.83
C PRO A 371 15.95 17.75 4.43
N LEU A 372 15.28 17.75 3.28
CA LEU A 372 14.47 16.62 2.78
C LEU A 372 15.24 15.30 2.71
N ASN A 373 16.49 15.31 2.25
CA ASN A 373 17.32 14.11 2.22
C ASN A 373 17.51 13.48 3.63
N ILE A 374 17.65 14.33 4.68
CA ILE A 374 17.76 13.87 6.06
C ILE A 374 16.42 13.38 6.60
N ALA A 375 15.30 14.06 6.27
CA ALA A 375 13.95 13.62 6.63
C ALA A 375 13.63 12.22 6.08
N ILE A 376 14.04 11.93 4.84
CA ILE A 376 13.97 10.58 4.22
C ILE A 376 14.73 9.54 5.04
N GLY A 377 15.76 9.94 5.78
CA GLY A 377 16.53 9.08 6.70
C GLY A 377 15.67 8.42 7.80
N LEU A 378 14.46 8.92 8.04
CA LEU A 378 13.46 8.21 8.87
C LEU A 378 13.24 6.77 8.37
N GLY A 379 13.24 6.53 7.06
CA GLY A 379 13.15 5.20 6.45
C GLY A 379 14.28 4.26 6.88
N VAL A 380 15.50 4.79 7.10
CA VAL A 380 16.62 4.01 7.64
C VAL A 380 16.33 3.56 9.06
N ILE A 381 15.89 4.49 9.93
CA ILE A 381 15.60 4.20 11.35
C ILE A 381 14.48 3.15 11.45
N LEU A 382 13.42 3.31 10.68
CA LEU A 382 12.26 2.41 10.67
C LEU A 382 12.61 1.02 10.11
N GLY A 383 13.44 0.97 9.07
CA GLY A 383 13.98 -0.29 8.54
C GLY A 383 14.83 -1.03 9.56
N LEU A 384 15.72 -0.33 10.26
CA LEU A 384 16.53 -0.89 11.35
C LEU A 384 15.66 -1.35 12.53
N PHE A 385 14.65 -0.57 12.93
CA PHE A 385 13.68 -0.95 13.95
C PHE A 385 12.99 -2.27 13.59
N THR A 386 12.50 -2.39 12.34
CA THR A 386 11.84 -3.59 11.85
C THR A 386 12.79 -4.79 11.82
N ALA A 387 14.02 -4.60 11.35
CA ALA A 387 15.03 -5.66 11.33
C ALA A 387 15.39 -6.16 12.74
N LEU A 388 15.67 -5.25 13.67
CA LEU A 388 15.99 -5.56 15.07
C LEU A 388 14.81 -6.19 15.81
N GLY A 389 13.58 -5.76 15.51
CA GLY A 389 12.35 -6.33 16.05
C GLY A 389 12.23 -7.84 15.81
N THR A 390 12.82 -8.36 14.72
CA THR A 390 12.86 -9.81 14.46
C THR A 390 13.65 -10.60 15.51
N LEU A 391 14.53 -9.96 16.31
CA LEU A 391 15.22 -10.61 17.41
C LEU A 391 14.27 -10.98 18.56
N VAL A 392 13.27 -10.11 18.80
CA VAL A 392 12.20 -10.38 19.79
C VAL A 392 11.36 -11.57 19.33
N ILE A 393 11.04 -11.62 18.02
CA ILE A 393 10.32 -12.74 17.40
C ILE A 393 11.07 -14.05 17.62
N LYS A 394 12.38 -14.08 17.32
CA LYS A 394 13.20 -15.27 17.43
C LYS A 394 13.32 -15.79 18.87
N ARG A 395 13.48 -14.89 19.84
CA ARG A 395 13.54 -15.25 21.28
C ARG A 395 12.25 -15.91 21.77
N ARG A 396 11.10 -15.37 21.36
CA ARG A 396 9.81 -15.95 21.73
C ARG A 396 9.62 -17.36 21.17
N ASN A 397 9.96 -17.59 19.90
CA ASN A 397 9.86 -18.91 19.27
C ASN A 397 10.82 -19.92 19.90
N ALA A 398 11.98 -19.51 20.38
CA ALA A 398 12.90 -20.37 21.13
C ALA A 398 12.30 -20.80 22.48
N ASN A 399 11.75 -19.83 23.24
CA ASN A 399 11.13 -20.12 24.53
C ASN A 399 9.85 -20.98 24.43
N ALA A 400 9.10 -20.88 23.33
CA ALA A 400 7.92 -21.71 23.10
C ALA A 400 8.25 -23.17 22.75
N LYS A 401 9.48 -23.48 22.36
CA LYS A 401 9.98 -24.84 22.07
C LYS A 401 10.60 -25.53 23.28
N THR A 402 10.83 -24.80 24.37
CA THR A 402 11.46 -25.29 25.63
C THR A 402 10.44 -25.51 26.74
N VAL A 403 9.18 -25.28 26.50
CA VAL A 403 8.01 -25.59 27.34
C VAL A 403 7.16 -26.63 26.64
#